data_3fc219782c5e0c5da4558abc154d441a
#
_entry.id   3fc219782c5e0c5da4558abc154d441a
#
_cell.length_a   1.000
_cell.length_b   1.000
_cell.length_c   1.000
_cell.angle_alpha   90.00
_cell.angle_beta   90.00
_cell.angle_gamma   90.00
#
_symmetry.space_group_name_H-M   'P 1'
#
loop_
_entity.id
_entity.type
_entity.pdbx_description
1 polymer ?
#
loop_
_entity_poly.entity_id
_entity_poly.type
_entity_poly.pdbx_seq_one_letter_code
_entity_poly.pdbx_strand_id
1 'polypeptide(L)'
;MKKISLKQTFAEQVKKGYPLISKDAVSNVNGVREGELIEWVDERGAFLGKGYYGVQNKGIGWVLTFDANEKIDQAFFVSRLEQAAKSRTHLFRDAQTTAFRVFNGEGDGIGGVTIDHYDGFYLIQWYSEGVYTLKAEVLAALEQVYPDYKGIYEKKRFDTSGQYIEDDDFVKGEKGEFPLIVKENGMNVAVYLNDGAMTGIFLDQRHVRKAIRDRYAKGKTVLNTFSYTGAFSVAAALGGASRTTSVDVANRSLKKTSEQFEVNDIDVDGQDIKVMDVFKYFPFAAKKGWTYDLVILDPPSFARTKKHTFSAAKDYKKLLKEAIQITAENGVIVASTNSSAFGMKKFKGFIAQAFKESGQSYRILEEYSLPEDFRTTKNYPEGNYLKVVFIQA
;
A
#
# COMPACT_ATOMS: atom_id res chain seq x y z
N MET A 1 -34.22 -4.04 -3.08
CA MET A 1 -32.94 -4.33 -2.41
C MET A 1 -33.22 -5.35 -1.32
N LYS A 2 -32.39 -6.41 -1.24
CA LYS A 2 -32.52 -7.47 -0.22
C LYS A 2 -32.10 -6.93 1.15
N LYS A 3 -32.83 -7.32 2.22
CA LYS A 3 -32.46 -6.96 3.60
C LYS A 3 -31.69 -8.12 4.24
N ILE A 4 -30.54 -7.82 4.84
CA ILE A 4 -29.73 -8.78 5.59
C ILE A 4 -29.54 -8.27 7.01
N SER A 5 -29.97 -9.09 7.99
CA SER A 5 -29.84 -8.75 9.40
C SER A 5 -28.43 -9.04 9.93
N LEU A 6 -27.88 -8.05 10.65
CA LEU A 6 -26.62 -8.17 11.35
C LEU A 6 -26.86 -8.53 12.82
N LYS A 7 -26.00 -9.40 13.36
CA LYS A 7 -25.96 -9.68 14.80
C LYS A 7 -25.68 -8.40 15.59
N GLN A 8 -26.25 -8.25 16.77
CA GLN A 8 -26.27 -7.00 17.53
C GLN A 8 -24.90 -6.34 17.72
N THR A 9 -23.86 -7.09 18.06
CA THR A 9 -22.51 -6.56 18.26
C THR A 9 -21.97 -5.86 17.00
N PHE A 10 -22.23 -6.41 15.82
CA PHE A 10 -21.79 -5.85 14.54
C PHE A 10 -22.70 -4.70 14.08
N ALA A 11 -24.01 -4.81 14.35
CA ALA A 11 -24.96 -3.74 14.09
C ALA A 11 -24.55 -2.44 14.82
N GLU A 12 -24.09 -2.54 16.07
CA GLU A 12 -23.59 -1.39 16.83
C GLU A 12 -22.32 -0.77 16.26
N GLN A 13 -21.44 -1.58 15.62
CA GLN A 13 -20.27 -1.07 14.91
C GLN A 13 -20.70 -0.29 13.65
N VAL A 14 -21.64 -0.86 12.87
CA VAL A 14 -22.14 -0.21 11.66
C VAL A 14 -22.91 1.08 12.00
N LYS A 15 -23.70 1.13 13.07
CA LYS A 15 -24.33 2.36 13.59
C LYS A 15 -23.33 3.46 13.92
N LYS A 16 -22.11 3.10 14.33
CA LYS A 16 -21.00 4.04 14.56
C LYS A 16 -20.24 4.41 13.29
N GLY A 17 -20.70 3.95 12.13
CA GLY A 17 -20.13 4.26 10.83
C GLY A 17 -19.03 3.30 10.37
N TYR A 18 -18.85 2.11 11.00
CA TYR A 18 -17.90 1.11 10.54
C TYR A 18 -18.39 0.51 9.21
N PRO A 19 -17.60 0.60 8.11
CA PRO A 19 -18.12 0.33 6.77
C PRO A 19 -18.02 -1.12 6.33
N LEU A 20 -17.13 -1.94 6.94
CA LEU A 20 -16.89 -3.32 6.52
C LEU A 20 -17.83 -4.28 7.25
N ILE A 21 -18.52 -5.14 6.51
CA ILE A 21 -19.35 -6.21 7.07
C ILE A 21 -18.49 -7.46 7.23
N SER A 22 -18.21 -7.85 8.48
CA SER A 22 -17.45 -9.06 8.82
C SER A 22 -18.20 -10.33 8.42
N LYS A 23 -17.46 -11.40 8.13
CA LYS A 23 -18.05 -12.74 7.88
C LYS A 23 -18.90 -13.24 9.04
N ASP A 24 -18.49 -12.93 10.27
CA ASP A 24 -19.19 -13.37 11.48
C ASP A 24 -20.41 -12.50 11.82
N ALA A 25 -20.59 -11.38 11.10
CA ALA A 25 -21.69 -10.44 11.36
C ALA A 25 -23.08 -10.98 10.99
N VAL A 26 -23.15 -11.95 10.11
CA VAL A 26 -24.39 -12.50 9.59
C VAL A 26 -24.52 -13.99 9.95
N SER A 27 -25.75 -14.46 10.09
CA SER A 27 -26.04 -15.89 10.32
C SER A 27 -26.26 -16.64 9.01
N ASN A 28 -26.75 -15.95 7.99
CA ASN A 28 -27.07 -16.54 6.70
C ASN A 28 -27.06 -15.49 5.57
N VAL A 29 -26.44 -15.85 4.45
CA VAL A 29 -26.41 -15.08 3.20
C VAL A 29 -26.87 -15.90 2.01
N ASN A 30 -27.69 -16.95 2.24
CA ASN A 30 -28.15 -17.84 1.19
C ASN A 30 -28.91 -17.08 0.08
N GLY A 31 -28.54 -17.37 -1.16
CA GLY A 31 -29.16 -16.78 -2.33
C GLY A 31 -28.81 -15.32 -2.57
N VAL A 32 -27.77 -14.78 -1.91
CA VAL A 32 -27.18 -13.48 -2.23
C VAL A 32 -26.05 -13.68 -3.24
N ARG A 33 -26.03 -12.88 -4.29
CA ARG A 33 -25.01 -12.94 -5.34
C ARG A 33 -23.94 -11.89 -5.09
N GLU A 34 -22.72 -12.18 -5.55
CA GLU A 34 -21.63 -11.19 -5.60
C GLU A 34 -22.12 -9.92 -6.31
N GLY A 35 -21.84 -8.76 -5.71
CA GLY A 35 -22.26 -7.45 -6.20
C GLY A 35 -23.72 -7.07 -5.95
N GLU A 36 -24.53 -7.96 -5.41
CA GLU A 36 -25.93 -7.63 -5.11
C GLU A 36 -26.00 -6.48 -4.08
N LEU A 37 -26.76 -5.44 -4.41
CA LEU A 37 -26.99 -4.33 -3.49
C LEU A 37 -27.87 -4.77 -2.32
N ILE A 38 -27.40 -4.52 -1.12
CA ILE A 38 -27.97 -4.97 0.14
C ILE A 38 -28.35 -3.78 1.02
N GLU A 39 -29.49 -3.88 1.68
CA GLU A 39 -29.85 -3.07 2.84
C GLU A 39 -29.49 -3.85 4.10
N TRP A 40 -28.49 -3.38 4.82
CA TRP A 40 -28.08 -3.94 6.11
C TRP A 40 -29.01 -3.43 7.18
N VAL A 41 -29.56 -4.34 7.98
CA VAL A 41 -30.52 -4.02 9.06
C VAL A 41 -30.07 -4.67 10.37
N ASP A 42 -30.55 -4.19 11.50
CA ASP A 42 -30.37 -4.88 12.77
C ASP A 42 -31.39 -6.03 12.94
N GLU A 43 -31.29 -6.77 14.03
CA GLU A 43 -32.18 -7.91 14.33
C GLU A 43 -33.66 -7.52 14.45
N ARG A 44 -33.95 -6.24 14.64
CA ARG A 44 -35.32 -5.69 14.69
C ARG A 44 -35.79 -5.14 13.35
N GLY A 45 -34.96 -5.24 12.30
CA GLY A 45 -35.24 -4.72 10.97
C GLY A 45 -34.98 -3.23 10.80
N ALA A 46 -34.36 -2.55 11.78
CA ALA A 46 -34.00 -1.14 11.66
C ALA A 46 -32.82 -0.96 10.69
N PHE A 47 -32.90 0.05 9.86
CA PHE A 47 -31.90 0.39 8.85
C PHE A 47 -30.53 0.70 9.48
N LEU A 48 -29.47 0.17 8.90
CA LEU A 48 -28.08 0.41 9.29
C LEU A 48 -27.26 1.06 8.18
N GLY A 49 -27.52 0.70 6.92
CA GLY A 49 -26.83 1.22 5.75
C GLY A 49 -27.14 0.42 4.49
N LYS A 50 -26.79 0.97 3.34
CA LYS A 50 -26.84 0.29 2.05
C LYS A 50 -25.43 0.07 1.52
N GLY A 51 -25.23 -1.04 0.81
CA GLY A 51 -23.98 -1.34 0.18
C GLY A 51 -24.09 -2.57 -0.70
N TYR A 52 -22.97 -3.24 -0.96
CA TYR A 52 -22.95 -4.43 -1.77
C TYR A 52 -22.44 -5.64 -0.98
N TYR A 53 -22.88 -6.82 -1.40
CA TYR A 53 -22.31 -8.09 -0.97
C TYR A 53 -21.07 -8.40 -1.82
N GLY A 54 -19.96 -8.75 -1.18
CA GLY A 54 -18.72 -9.12 -1.86
C GLY A 54 -17.76 -9.82 -0.90
N VAL A 55 -17.48 -11.08 -1.16
CA VAL A 55 -16.60 -11.89 -0.31
C VAL A 55 -15.15 -11.47 -0.55
N GLN A 56 -14.45 -11.18 0.55
CA GLN A 56 -13.04 -10.85 0.56
C GLN A 56 -12.36 -11.34 1.85
N ASN A 57 -11.04 -11.15 1.97
CA ASN A 57 -10.29 -11.69 3.10
C ASN A 57 -10.85 -11.32 4.47
N LYS A 58 -11.27 -10.07 4.67
CA LYS A 58 -11.70 -9.52 5.96
C LYS A 58 -13.21 -9.44 6.14
N GLY A 59 -13.99 -9.57 5.09
CA GLY A 59 -15.44 -9.35 5.16
C GLY A 59 -16.22 -9.95 4.00
N ILE A 60 -17.52 -9.67 3.99
CA ILE A 60 -18.49 -10.14 3.00
C ILE A 60 -19.25 -8.99 2.33
N GLY A 61 -18.87 -7.76 2.58
CA GLY A 61 -19.52 -6.61 1.95
C GLY A 61 -19.09 -5.30 2.57
N TRP A 62 -19.43 -4.22 1.89
CA TRP A 62 -19.15 -2.86 2.31
C TRP A 62 -20.44 -2.04 2.38
N VAL A 63 -20.56 -1.22 3.41
CA VAL A 63 -21.54 -0.14 3.45
C VAL A 63 -21.03 0.99 2.58
N LEU A 64 -21.82 1.43 1.61
CA LEU A 64 -21.53 2.53 0.71
C LEU A 64 -22.20 3.83 1.18
N THR A 65 -23.36 3.71 1.84
CA THR A 65 -24.04 4.85 2.42
C THR A 65 -24.79 4.48 3.70
N PHE A 66 -24.81 5.41 4.64
CA PHE A 66 -25.58 5.36 5.89
C PHE A 66 -26.88 6.18 5.80
N ASP A 67 -27.17 6.79 4.65
CA ASP A 67 -28.42 7.51 4.38
C ASP A 67 -29.41 6.58 3.66
N ALA A 68 -30.56 6.34 4.31
CA ALA A 68 -31.63 5.54 3.75
C ALA A 68 -32.23 6.10 2.44
N ASN A 69 -32.10 7.42 2.22
CA ASN A 69 -32.65 8.09 1.04
C ASN A 69 -31.66 8.17 -0.12
N GLU A 70 -30.34 8.03 0.15
CA GLU A 70 -29.31 8.09 -0.90
C GLU A 70 -29.45 6.89 -1.84
N LYS A 71 -29.53 7.13 -3.14
CA LYS A 71 -29.57 6.06 -4.16
C LYS A 71 -28.13 5.72 -4.56
N ILE A 72 -27.87 4.40 -4.69
CA ILE A 72 -26.61 3.89 -5.25
C ILE A 72 -26.82 3.72 -6.76
N ASP A 73 -26.65 4.78 -7.50
CA ASP A 73 -26.78 4.87 -8.96
C ASP A 73 -25.54 5.56 -9.56
N GLN A 74 -25.53 5.84 -10.85
CA GLN A 74 -24.40 6.49 -11.52
C GLN A 74 -24.00 7.82 -10.86
N ALA A 75 -24.97 8.62 -10.42
CA ALA A 75 -24.69 9.92 -9.80
C ALA A 75 -23.97 9.74 -8.44
N PHE A 76 -24.24 8.67 -7.72
CA PHE A 76 -23.53 8.33 -6.49
C PHE A 76 -22.03 8.12 -6.75
N PHE A 77 -21.68 7.30 -7.75
CA PHE A 77 -20.28 7.02 -8.09
C PHE A 77 -19.55 8.29 -8.55
N VAL A 78 -20.19 9.08 -9.42
CA VAL A 78 -19.64 10.38 -9.87
C VAL A 78 -19.37 11.28 -8.68
N SER A 79 -20.33 11.45 -7.78
CA SER A 79 -20.19 12.32 -6.60
C SER A 79 -19.02 11.88 -5.69
N ARG A 80 -18.82 10.57 -5.49
CA ARG A 80 -17.70 10.05 -4.69
C ARG A 80 -16.35 10.33 -5.36
N LEU A 81 -16.24 10.13 -6.69
CA LEU A 81 -15.02 10.42 -7.43
C LEU A 81 -14.73 11.92 -7.49
N GLU A 82 -15.74 12.79 -7.67
CA GLU A 82 -15.57 14.25 -7.64
C GLU A 82 -15.04 14.73 -6.28
N GLN A 83 -15.58 14.20 -5.18
CA GLN A 83 -15.10 14.53 -3.84
C GLN A 83 -13.64 14.09 -3.64
N ALA A 84 -13.28 12.90 -4.14
CA ALA A 84 -11.92 12.40 -4.11
C ALA A 84 -10.98 13.29 -4.94
N ALA A 85 -11.39 13.70 -6.15
CA ALA A 85 -10.65 14.60 -7.02
C ALA A 85 -10.38 15.96 -6.38
N LYS A 86 -11.39 16.57 -5.76
CA LYS A 86 -11.26 17.85 -5.05
C LYS A 86 -10.19 17.81 -3.97
N SER A 87 -10.10 16.73 -3.21
CA SER A 87 -9.12 16.57 -2.13
C SER A 87 -7.68 16.42 -2.64
N ARG A 88 -7.49 16.07 -3.92
CA ARG A 88 -6.19 15.79 -4.55
C ARG A 88 -5.81 16.79 -5.65
N THR A 89 -6.56 17.88 -5.79
CA THR A 89 -6.33 18.91 -6.84
C THR A 89 -4.89 19.42 -6.87
N HIS A 90 -4.24 19.53 -5.71
CA HIS A 90 -2.85 20.00 -5.61
C HIS A 90 -1.86 19.00 -6.26
N LEU A 91 -2.10 17.69 -6.21
CA LEU A 91 -1.25 16.67 -6.83
C LEU A 91 -1.35 16.69 -8.36
N PHE A 92 -2.52 16.97 -8.93
CA PHE A 92 -2.69 17.15 -10.37
C PHE A 92 -1.95 18.38 -10.91
N ARG A 93 -1.58 19.33 -10.05
CA ARG A 93 -0.81 20.54 -10.40
C ARG A 93 0.67 20.41 -10.11
N ASP A 94 1.10 19.34 -9.47
CA ASP A 94 2.49 19.09 -9.10
C ASP A 94 3.22 18.35 -10.22
N ALA A 95 4.00 19.07 -11.02
CA ALA A 95 4.83 18.48 -12.08
C ALA A 95 5.97 17.60 -11.54
N GLN A 96 6.24 17.63 -10.24
CA GLN A 96 7.27 16.80 -9.61
C GLN A 96 6.72 15.48 -9.07
N THR A 97 5.38 15.30 -9.03
CA THR A 97 4.73 14.07 -8.57
C THR A 97 3.58 13.72 -9.51
N THR A 98 3.85 12.86 -10.50
CA THR A 98 2.88 12.45 -11.52
C THR A 98 2.28 11.06 -11.26
N ALA A 99 2.63 10.43 -10.13
CA ALA A 99 2.05 9.17 -9.69
C ALA A 99 1.54 9.28 -8.25
N PHE A 100 0.23 9.07 -8.04
CA PHE A 100 -0.43 9.20 -6.74
C PHE A 100 -1.80 8.51 -6.75
N ARG A 101 -2.37 8.29 -5.56
CA ARG A 101 -3.69 7.69 -5.40
C ARG A 101 -4.80 8.72 -5.61
N VAL A 102 -5.72 8.45 -6.54
CA VAL A 102 -6.87 9.34 -6.81
C VAL A 102 -8.14 8.90 -6.10
N PHE A 103 -8.24 7.61 -5.72
CA PHE A 103 -9.38 7.07 -4.97
C PHE A 103 -8.93 5.94 -4.03
N ASN A 104 -9.22 6.07 -2.74
CA ASN A 104 -8.73 5.15 -1.71
C ASN A 104 -9.85 4.40 -0.97
N GLY A 105 -10.63 3.64 -1.71
CA GLY A 105 -11.57 2.69 -1.13
C GLY A 105 -12.61 3.32 -0.20
N GLU A 106 -12.74 2.74 0.98
CA GLU A 106 -13.66 3.19 2.04
C GLU A 106 -13.32 4.58 2.57
N GLY A 107 -12.09 5.03 2.45
CA GLY A 107 -11.67 6.39 2.79
C GLY A 107 -12.32 7.46 1.91
N ASP A 108 -12.68 7.09 0.68
CA ASP A 108 -13.39 7.92 -0.29
C ASP A 108 -14.84 7.45 -0.53
N GLY A 109 -15.31 6.47 0.25
CA GLY A 109 -16.71 6.07 0.34
C GLY A 109 -17.13 4.88 -0.53
N ILE A 110 -16.20 4.19 -1.22
CA ILE A 110 -16.49 2.94 -1.94
C ILE A 110 -15.43 1.91 -1.55
N GLY A 111 -15.68 1.14 -0.51
CA GLY A 111 -14.75 0.10 -0.06
C GLY A 111 -14.55 -0.98 -1.11
N GLY A 112 -13.33 -1.56 -1.13
CA GLY A 112 -12.99 -2.66 -2.02
C GLY A 112 -12.47 -2.28 -3.40
N VAL A 113 -12.34 -0.98 -3.73
CA VAL A 113 -11.75 -0.49 -4.97
C VAL A 113 -10.77 0.65 -4.68
N THR A 114 -9.64 0.67 -5.37
CA THR A 114 -8.72 1.80 -5.35
C THR A 114 -8.35 2.21 -6.77
N ILE A 115 -8.04 3.49 -6.96
CA ILE A 115 -7.63 4.01 -8.27
C ILE A 115 -6.36 4.83 -8.07
N ASP A 116 -5.32 4.48 -8.83
CA ASP A 116 -4.04 5.19 -8.87
C ASP A 116 -3.86 5.88 -10.22
N HIS A 117 -3.27 7.07 -10.21
CA HIS A 117 -2.87 7.83 -11.40
C HIS A 117 -1.38 7.66 -11.66
N TYR A 118 -1.01 7.50 -12.94
CA TYR A 118 0.37 7.39 -13.43
C TYR A 118 0.51 8.21 -14.71
N ASP A 119 0.78 9.51 -14.57
CA ASP A 119 1.01 10.44 -15.69
C ASP A 119 -0.05 10.39 -16.80
N GLY A 120 -1.32 10.47 -16.42
CA GLY A 120 -2.48 10.40 -17.35
C GLY A 120 -3.05 9.00 -17.54
N PHE A 121 -2.35 7.95 -17.14
CA PHE A 121 -2.90 6.60 -17.07
C PHE A 121 -3.52 6.33 -15.71
N TYR A 122 -4.59 5.56 -15.65
CA TYR A 122 -5.27 5.17 -14.41
C TYR A 122 -5.21 3.67 -14.23
N LEU A 123 -4.93 3.22 -13.00
CA LEU A 123 -4.97 1.82 -12.61
C LEU A 123 -6.04 1.60 -11.56
N ILE A 124 -7.06 0.83 -11.89
CA ILE A 124 -8.12 0.42 -10.96
C ILE A 124 -7.74 -0.92 -10.35
N GLN A 125 -7.80 -1.03 -9.03
CA GLN A 125 -7.57 -2.30 -8.32
C GLN A 125 -8.85 -2.74 -7.62
N TRP A 126 -9.32 -3.95 -7.94
CA TRP A 126 -10.54 -4.56 -7.44
C TRP A 126 -10.21 -5.63 -6.41
N TYR A 127 -10.75 -5.50 -5.21
CA TYR A 127 -10.40 -6.40 -4.09
C TYR A 127 -11.44 -7.50 -3.81
N SER A 128 -12.56 -7.52 -4.54
CA SER A 128 -13.53 -8.62 -4.52
C SER A 128 -14.27 -8.72 -5.85
N GLU A 129 -14.83 -9.89 -6.15
CA GLU A 129 -15.73 -10.06 -7.29
C GLU A 129 -16.96 -9.16 -7.16
N GLY A 130 -17.45 -8.98 -5.92
CA GLY A 130 -18.63 -8.14 -5.65
C GLY A 130 -18.44 -6.69 -6.08
N VAL A 131 -17.31 -6.04 -5.76
CA VAL A 131 -17.07 -4.66 -6.25
C VAL A 131 -16.79 -4.64 -7.74
N TYR A 132 -16.23 -5.69 -8.29
CA TYR A 132 -15.97 -5.81 -9.74
C TYR A 132 -17.26 -5.81 -10.57
N THR A 133 -18.39 -6.29 -10.02
CA THR A 133 -19.68 -6.20 -10.72
C THR A 133 -20.16 -4.77 -10.94
N LEU A 134 -19.61 -3.79 -10.16
CA LEU A 134 -19.90 -2.35 -10.29
C LEU A 134 -18.90 -1.64 -11.23
N LYS A 135 -18.13 -2.40 -12.03
CA LYS A 135 -17.10 -1.88 -12.92
C LYS A 135 -17.65 -0.85 -13.89
N ALA A 136 -18.82 -1.08 -14.47
CA ALA A 136 -19.41 -0.18 -15.47
C ALA A 136 -19.68 1.21 -14.88
N GLU A 137 -20.23 1.27 -13.67
CA GLU A 137 -20.54 2.51 -12.96
C GLU A 137 -19.28 3.25 -12.54
N VAL A 138 -18.27 2.52 -12.04
CA VAL A 138 -16.98 3.11 -11.64
C VAL A 138 -16.23 3.65 -12.86
N LEU A 139 -16.19 2.92 -13.98
CA LEU A 139 -15.57 3.38 -15.24
C LEU A 139 -16.26 4.63 -15.78
N ALA A 140 -17.58 4.62 -15.88
CA ALA A 140 -18.34 5.77 -16.38
C ALA A 140 -18.14 7.01 -15.48
N ALA A 141 -18.06 6.82 -14.15
CA ALA A 141 -17.75 7.91 -13.23
C ALA A 141 -16.31 8.42 -13.39
N LEU A 142 -15.33 7.51 -13.57
CA LEU A 142 -13.94 7.87 -13.82
C LEU A 142 -13.79 8.71 -15.09
N GLU A 143 -14.42 8.28 -16.20
CA GLU A 143 -14.40 9.00 -17.48
C GLU A 143 -15.06 10.37 -17.40
N GLN A 144 -16.12 10.50 -16.61
CA GLN A 144 -16.79 11.78 -16.41
C GLN A 144 -15.94 12.76 -15.58
N VAL A 145 -15.25 12.27 -14.55
CA VAL A 145 -14.46 13.12 -13.62
C VAL A 145 -13.09 13.43 -14.20
N TYR A 146 -12.50 12.52 -14.98
CA TYR A 146 -11.18 12.65 -15.59
C TYR A 146 -11.24 12.40 -17.12
N PRO A 147 -11.91 13.28 -17.90
CA PRO A 147 -12.16 13.06 -19.32
C PRO A 147 -10.89 13.00 -20.18
N ASP A 148 -9.80 13.61 -19.72
CA ASP A 148 -8.52 13.69 -20.43
C ASP A 148 -7.57 12.52 -20.12
N TYR A 149 -8.09 11.37 -19.66
CA TYR A 149 -7.24 10.20 -19.40
C TYR A 149 -6.60 9.68 -20.69
N LYS A 150 -5.33 9.25 -20.59
CA LYS A 150 -4.63 8.57 -21.69
C LYS A 150 -5.14 7.12 -21.84
N GLY A 151 -5.10 6.35 -20.77
CA GLY A 151 -5.53 4.96 -20.75
C GLY A 151 -5.90 4.49 -19.36
N ILE A 152 -6.70 3.42 -19.33
CA ILE A 152 -7.19 2.80 -18.10
C ILE A 152 -6.75 1.34 -18.08
N TYR A 153 -6.17 0.93 -16.97
CA TYR A 153 -5.75 -0.43 -16.64
C TYR A 153 -6.46 -0.92 -15.38
N GLU A 154 -6.53 -2.23 -15.18
CA GLU A 154 -7.11 -2.83 -13.98
C GLU A 154 -6.28 -3.99 -13.42
N LYS A 155 -6.39 -4.23 -12.11
CA LYS A 155 -5.85 -5.40 -11.42
C LYS A 155 -6.94 -6.06 -10.59
N LYS A 156 -7.22 -7.32 -10.87
CA LYS A 156 -8.15 -8.13 -10.07
C LYS A 156 -7.37 -8.76 -8.92
N ARG A 157 -7.62 -8.28 -7.68
CA ARG A 157 -6.97 -8.73 -6.44
C ARG A 157 -7.76 -9.83 -5.71
N PHE A 158 -8.68 -10.45 -6.37
CA PHE A 158 -9.47 -11.58 -5.91
C PHE A 158 -9.16 -12.80 -6.78
N ASP A 159 -9.55 -14.00 -6.31
CA ASP A 159 -9.32 -15.22 -7.06
C ASP A 159 -10.18 -15.21 -8.34
N THR A 160 -9.52 -15.19 -9.47
CA THR A 160 -10.15 -15.23 -10.80
C THR A 160 -10.16 -16.63 -11.40
N SER A 161 -9.65 -17.64 -10.67
CA SER A 161 -9.50 -19.04 -11.12
C SER A 161 -8.73 -19.19 -12.45
N GLY A 162 -7.93 -18.17 -12.79
CA GLY A 162 -7.21 -18.07 -14.07
C GLY A 162 -5.74 -17.73 -13.90
N GLN A 163 -4.96 -18.05 -14.94
CA GLN A 163 -3.59 -17.54 -15.07
C GLN A 163 -3.64 -16.10 -15.59
N TYR A 164 -2.61 -15.31 -15.23
CA TYR A 164 -2.41 -13.98 -15.82
C TYR A 164 -2.24 -14.13 -17.35
N ILE A 165 -3.01 -13.37 -18.09
CA ILE A 165 -2.92 -13.27 -19.54
C ILE A 165 -2.31 -11.90 -19.86
N GLU A 166 -1.28 -11.87 -20.69
CA GLU A 166 -0.67 -10.62 -21.15
C GLU A 166 -1.73 -9.73 -21.82
N ASP A 167 -1.71 -8.43 -21.50
CA ASP A 167 -2.71 -7.43 -21.94
C ASP A 167 -4.13 -7.56 -21.34
N ASP A 168 -4.41 -8.53 -20.49
CA ASP A 168 -5.74 -8.65 -19.82
C ASP A 168 -5.99 -7.51 -18.81
N ASP A 169 -4.94 -6.80 -18.43
CA ASP A 169 -5.03 -5.64 -17.55
C ASP A 169 -5.47 -4.34 -18.26
N PHE A 170 -5.42 -4.28 -19.60
CA PHE A 170 -5.84 -3.10 -20.35
C PHE A 170 -7.36 -3.04 -20.48
N VAL A 171 -7.94 -1.86 -20.16
CA VAL A 171 -9.39 -1.67 -20.18
C VAL A 171 -9.84 -0.78 -21.33
N LYS A 172 -9.23 0.42 -21.48
CA LYS A 172 -9.70 1.43 -22.44
C LYS A 172 -8.68 2.53 -22.69
N GLY A 173 -8.83 3.26 -23.79
CA GLY A 173 -7.98 4.41 -24.15
C GLY A 173 -6.77 3.99 -24.97
N GLU A 174 -5.63 4.63 -24.72
CA GLU A 174 -4.36 4.34 -25.35
C GLU A 174 -3.61 3.28 -24.56
N LYS A 175 -2.96 2.33 -25.23
CA LYS A 175 -2.01 1.43 -24.60
C LYS A 175 -0.73 2.17 -24.31
N GLY A 176 -0.26 2.12 -23.06
CA GLY A 176 1.02 2.70 -22.67
C GLY A 176 2.20 1.91 -23.19
N GLU A 177 3.29 2.60 -23.49
CA GLU A 177 4.60 1.99 -23.71
C GLU A 177 5.29 1.78 -22.36
N PHE A 178 5.75 0.56 -22.07
CA PHE A 178 6.33 0.25 -20.77
C PHE A 178 7.85 0.03 -20.85
N PRO A 179 8.61 0.52 -19.83
CA PRO A 179 8.13 1.19 -18.63
C PRO A 179 7.54 2.58 -18.92
N LEU A 180 6.44 2.93 -18.24
CA LEU A 180 6.07 4.32 -18.08
C LEU A 180 7.05 4.98 -17.11
N ILE A 181 7.58 6.17 -17.44
CA ILE A 181 8.41 6.94 -16.53
C ILE A 181 7.55 8.00 -15.86
N VAL A 182 7.27 7.79 -14.58
CA VAL A 182 6.52 8.74 -13.75
C VAL A 182 7.45 9.44 -12.78
N LYS A 183 6.97 10.51 -12.14
CA LYS A 183 7.74 11.25 -11.13
C LYS A 183 7.15 11.10 -9.74
N GLU A 184 8.04 11.01 -8.77
CA GLU A 184 7.72 11.10 -7.35
C GLU A 184 8.68 12.08 -6.66
N ASN A 185 8.19 13.27 -6.28
CA ASN A 185 9.03 14.34 -5.73
C ASN A 185 10.28 14.65 -6.60
N GLY A 186 10.16 14.61 -7.92
CA GLY A 186 11.25 14.82 -8.88
C GLY A 186 12.11 13.59 -9.18
N MET A 187 11.98 12.49 -8.46
CA MET A 187 12.60 11.21 -8.77
C MET A 187 11.86 10.53 -9.92
N ASN A 188 12.54 10.07 -10.94
CA ASN A 188 11.97 9.25 -11.99
C ASN A 188 11.73 7.82 -11.49
N VAL A 189 10.62 7.22 -11.89
CA VAL A 189 10.26 5.84 -11.52
C VAL A 189 9.73 5.12 -12.74
N ALA A 190 10.37 4.00 -13.07
CA ALA A 190 9.90 3.08 -14.10
C ALA A 190 8.78 2.22 -13.55
N VAL A 191 7.57 2.32 -14.12
CA VAL A 191 6.39 1.56 -13.68
C VAL A 191 5.77 0.77 -14.83
N TYR A 192 5.07 -0.30 -14.46
CA TYR A 192 4.44 -1.26 -15.37
C TYR A 192 3.00 -1.50 -14.94
N LEU A 193 2.03 -1.07 -15.73
CA LEU A 193 0.62 -1.29 -15.41
C LEU A 193 0.11 -2.64 -15.93
N ASN A 194 0.84 -3.27 -16.84
CA ASN A 194 0.53 -4.52 -17.53
C ASN A 194 1.40 -5.72 -17.10
N ASP A 195 2.23 -5.61 -16.04
CA ASP A 195 3.16 -6.65 -15.61
C ASP A 195 2.79 -7.19 -14.21
N GLY A 196 1.99 -8.26 -14.19
CA GLY A 196 1.63 -8.95 -12.95
C GLY A 196 0.87 -8.07 -11.93
N ALA A 197 1.01 -8.44 -10.66
CA ALA A 197 0.20 -7.84 -9.61
C ALA A 197 0.69 -6.45 -9.14
N MET A 198 1.95 -6.08 -9.41
CA MET A 198 2.63 -4.92 -8.82
C MET A 198 3.12 -3.98 -9.92
N THR A 199 3.10 -2.68 -9.66
CA THR A 199 3.42 -1.65 -10.65
C THR A 199 4.88 -1.23 -10.73
N GLY A 200 5.68 -1.55 -9.74
CA GLY A 200 7.10 -1.11 -9.64
C GLY A 200 7.36 -0.15 -8.48
N ILE A 201 6.34 0.48 -7.92
CA ILE A 201 6.48 1.36 -6.74
C ILE A 201 5.27 1.23 -5.81
N PHE A 202 5.48 1.41 -4.52
CA PHE A 202 4.45 1.60 -3.50
C PHE A 202 4.28 3.09 -3.22
N LEU A 203 3.20 3.70 -3.72
CA LEU A 203 2.95 5.13 -3.65
C LEU A 203 2.75 5.66 -2.21
N ASP A 204 2.34 4.79 -1.30
CA ASP A 204 2.10 5.11 0.11
C ASP A 204 3.38 5.45 0.90
N GLN A 205 4.56 5.10 0.38
CA GLN A 205 5.86 5.39 0.99
C GLN A 205 6.51 6.70 0.48
N ARG A 206 5.81 7.51 -0.31
CA ARG A 206 6.33 8.72 -0.97
C ARG A 206 7.03 9.69 -0.01
N HIS A 207 6.41 9.97 1.14
CA HIS A 207 6.96 10.90 2.12
C HIS A 207 8.19 10.33 2.84
N VAL A 208 8.24 9.02 3.03
CA VAL A 208 9.39 8.34 3.65
C VAL A 208 10.59 8.40 2.72
N ARG A 209 10.41 8.11 1.41
CA ARG A 209 11.48 8.23 0.42
C ARG A 209 11.99 9.66 0.31
N LYS A 210 11.08 10.65 0.33
CA LYS A 210 11.46 12.06 0.34
C LYS A 210 12.29 12.42 1.57
N ALA A 211 11.89 11.96 2.75
CA ALA A 211 12.64 12.20 3.99
C ALA A 211 14.04 11.60 3.93
N ILE A 212 14.18 10.36 3.46
CA ILE A 212 15.46 9.69 3.28
C ILE A 212 16.37 10.52 2.37
N ARG A 213 15.88 10.89 1.18
CA ARG A 213 16.63 11.67 0.21
C ARG A 213 17.08 13.01 0.78
N ASP A 214 16.16 13.76 1.37
CA ASP A 214 16.40 15.17 1.69
C ASP A 214 17.16 15.35 3.01
N ARG A 215 17.16 14.37 3.94
CA ARG A 215 17.66 14.56 5.30
C ARG A 215 18.60 13.48 5.83
N TYR A 216 18.51 12.26 5.34
CA TYR A 216 19.20 11.13 5.99
C TYR A 216 20.29 10.47 5.14
N ALA A 217 20.28 10.67 3.82
CA ALA A 217 21.13 9.90 2.92
C ALA A 217 22.51 10.48 2.68
N LYS A 218 22.70 11.82 2.77
CA LYS A 218 23.93 12.51 2.33
C LYS A 218 25.18 11.98 3.02
N GLY A 219 26.12 11.44 2.22
CA GLY A 219 27.40 10.90 2.67
C GLY A 219 27.29 9.56 3.41
N LYS A 220 26.12 8.93 3.46
CA LYS A 220 25.84 7.73 4.24
C LYS A 220 25.97 6.46 3.40
N THR A 221 26.35 5.35 4.07
CA THR A 221 26.17 4.00 3.56
C THR A 221 24.76 3.52 3.92
N VAL A 222 24.00 3.08 2.90
CA VAL A 222 22.58 2.78 3.06
C VAL A 222 22.29 1.32 2.73
N LEU A 223 21.63 0.62 3.64
CA LEU A 223 21.08 -0.71 3.41
C LEU A 223 19.56 -0.64 3.25
N ASN A 224 19.07 -1.07 2.10
CA ASN A 224 17.65 -1.20 1.80
C ASN A 224 17.28 -2.68 1.75
N THR A 225 16.54 -3.16 2.73
CA THR A 225 16.10 -4.56 2.83
C THR A 225 14.67 -4.73 2.37
N PHE A 226 14.33 -5.90 1.82
CA PHE A 226 13.06 -6.15 1.13
C PHE A 226 12.85 -5.13 0.02
N SER A 227 13.93 -4.88 -0.74
CA SER A 227 14.09 -3.68 -1.56
C SER A 227 13.17 -3.62 -2.78
N TYR A 228 12.55 -4.71 -3.15
CA TYR A 228 11.63 -4.86 -4.28
C TYR A 228 12.29 -4.35 -5.60
N THR A 229 11.98 -3.14 -6.04
CA THR A 229 12.57 -2.48 -7.22
C THR A 229 13.65 -1.43 -6.86
N GLY A 230 14.01 -1.32 -5.60
CA GLY A 230 15.06 -0.41 -5.15
C GLY A 230 14.67 1.07 -4.99
N ALA A 231 13.39 1.43 -5.00
CA ALA A 231 12.96 2.84 -4.94
C ALA A 231 13.53 3.62 -3.74
N PHE A 232 13.71 2.99 -2.57
CA PHE A 232 14.38 3.62 -1.42
C PHE A 232 15.87 3.83 -1.66
N SER A 233 16.54 2.90 -2.36
CA SER A 233 17.95 3.03 -2.70
C SER A 233 18.17 4.16 -3.71
N VAL A 234 17.28 4.29 -4.71
CA VAL A 234 17.30 5.42 -5.66
C VAL A 234 17.11 6.74 -4.92
N ALA A 235 16.13 6.84 -4.03
CA ALA A 235 15.93 8.05 -3.21
C ALA A 235 17.16 8.38 -2.39
N ALA A 236 17.82 7.40 -1.76
CA ALA A 236 19.04 7.60 -1.01
C ALA A 236 20.21 8.04 -1.89
N ALA A 237 20.41 7.42 -3.06
CA ALA A 237 21.46 7.81 -4.00
C ALA A 237 21.27 9.23 -4.50
N LEU A 238 20.05 9.64 -4.89
CA LEU A 238 19.71 11.02 -5.26
C LEU A 238 19.93 12.00 -4.09
N GLY A 239 19.80 11.53 -2.84
CA GLY A 239 20.10 12.29 -1.63
C GLY A 239 21.59 12.38 -1.31
N GLY A 240 22.47 11.83 -2.17
CA GLY A 240 23.93 11.89 -2.00
C GLY A 240 24.47 10.80 -1.06
N ALA A 241 23.82 9.64 -0.95
CA ALA A 241 24.39 8.48 -0.28
C ALA A 241 25.75 8.13 -0.90
N SER A 242 26.73 7.77 -0.07
CA SER A 242 28.05 7.35 -0.56
C SER A 242 28.00 6.00 -1.25
N ARG A 243 27.11 5.12 -0.81
CA ARG A 243 26.82 3.81 -1.39
C ARG A 243 25.47 3.29 -0.91
N THR A 244 24.74 2.61 -1.80
CA THR A 244 23.53 1.88 -1.41
C THR A 244 23.71 0.36 -1.61
N THR A 245 23.11 -0.43 -0.74
CA THR A 245 23.00 -1.88 -0.87
C THR A 245 21.52 -2.26 -0.84
N SER A 246 21.02 -2.77 -1.96
CA SER A 246 19.63 -3.26 -2.08
C SER A 246 19.61 -4.78 -1.91
N VAL A 247 18.78 -5.31 -1.00
CA VAL A 247 18.65 -6.74 -0.73
C VAL A 247 17.21 -7.19 -0.90
N ASP A 248 16.97 -8.10 -1.83
CA ASP A 248 15.67 -8.74 -2.06
C ASP A 248 15.86 -10.20 -2.49
N VAL A 249 14.89 -11.06 -2.18
CA VAL A 249 14.96 -12.49 -2.50
C VAL A 249 14.55 -12.79 -3.96
N ALA A 250 13.80 -11.90 -4.59
CA ALA A 250 13.28 -12.11 -5.93
C ALA A 250 14.35 -11.91 -7.01
N ASN A 251 14.55 -12.89 -7.91
CA ASN A 251 15.53 -12.80 -9.01
C ASN A 251 15.33 -11.56 -9.90
N ARG A 252 14.07 -11.15 -10.11
CA ARG A 252 13.74 -9.96 -10.90
C ARG A 252 14.20 -8.64 -10.27
N SER A 253 14.51 -8.63 -8.95
CA SER A 253 14.92 -7.42 -8.26
C SER A 253 16.22 -6.84 -8.81
N LEU A 254 17.15 -7.66 -9.27
CA LEU A 254 18.40 -7.20 -9.88
C LEU A 254 18.11 -6.27 -11.07
N LYS A 255 17.42 -6.81 -12.10
CA LYS A 255 17.09 -6.06 -13.31
C LYS A 255 16.23 -4.81 -13.01
N LYS A 256 15.20 -4.97 -12.18
CA LYS A 256 14.27 -3.88 -11.86
C LYS A 256 14.95 -2.78 -11.02
N THR A 257 15.85 -3.12 -10.11
CA THR A 257 16.59 -2.12 -9.33
C THR A 257 17.62 -1.39 -10.20
N SER A 258 18.33 -2.09 -11.12
CA SER A 258 19.24 -1.45 -12.09
C SER A 258 18.46 -0.46 -12.96
N GLU A 259 17.32 -0.86 -13.51
CA GLU A 259 16.45 0.02 -14.32
C GLU A 259 16.03 1.28 -13.56
N GLN A 260 15.69 1.18 -12.25
CA GLN A 260 15.34 2.35 -11.44
C GLN A 260 16.53 3.31 -11.23
N PHE A 261 17.75 2.80 -11.12
CA PHE A 261 18.94 3.64 -11.09
C PHE A 261 19.18 4.31 -12.45
N GLU A 262 19.12 3.55 -13.54
CA GLU A 262 19.36 4.01 -14.91
C GLU A 262 18.43 5.17 -15.32
N VAL A 263 17.12 5.08 -15.02
CA VAL A 263 16.15 6.15 -15.33
C VAL A 263 16.36 7.44 -14.51
N ASN A 264 17.28 7.42 -13.53
CA ASN A 264 17.69 8.55 -12.73
C ASN A 264 19.15 8.95 -12.97
N ASP A 265 19.78 8.46 -14.03
CA ASP A 265 21.20 8.71 -14.37
C ASP A 265 22.18 8.37 -13.23
N ILE A 266 21.85 7.36 -12.43
CA ILE A 266 22.70 6.88 -11.34
C ILE A 266 23.54 5.71 -11.82
N ASP A 267 24.86 5.80 -11.61
CA ASP A 267 25.80 4.73 -11.92
C ASP A 267 25.46 3.47 -11.10
N VAL A 268 25.08 2.41 -11.81
CA VAL A 268 24.69 1.11 -11.21
C VAL A 268 25.92 0.39 -10.62
N ASP A 269 27.10 0.54 -11.21
CA ASP A 269 28.34 -0.09 -10.74
C ASP A 269 28.79 0.46 -9.38
N GLY A 270 28.37 1.69 -9.07
CA GLY A 270 28.58 2.33 -7.77
C GLY A 270 27.65 1.79 -6.66
N GLN A 271 26.67 0.94 -6.99
CA GLN A 271 25.65 0.44 -6.07
C GLN A 271 25.75 -1.09 -5.92
N ASP A 272 25.31 -1.60 -4.77
CA ASP A 272 25.22 -3.04 -4.54
C ASP A 272 23.76 -3.52 -4.68
N ILE A 273 23.53 -4.54 -5.51
CA ILE A 273 22.23 -5.21 -5.62
C ILE A 273 22.44 -6.70 -5.31
N LYS A 274 21.84 -7.19 -4.24
CA LYS A 274 21.99 -8.56 -3.74
C LYS A 274 20.66 -9.31 -3.83
N VAL A 275 20.61 -10.30 -4.71
CA VAL A 275 19.50 -11.26 -4.75
C VAL A 275 19.71 -12.28 -3.65
N MET A 276 19.17 -12.01 -2.47
CA MET A 276 19.40 -12.80 -1.27
C MET A 276 18.23 -12.65 -0.29
N ASP A 277 17.94 -13.71 0.46
CA ASP A 277 17.00 -13.65 1.59
C ASP A 277 17.55 -12.73 2.68
N VAL A 278 16.77 -11.70 3.04
CA VAL A 278 17.15 -10.71 4.05
C VAL A 278 17.50 -11.36 5.40
N PHE A 279 16.78 -12.41 5.81
CA PHE A 279 17.07 -13.15 7.05
C PHE A 279 18.40 -13.92 7.03
N LYS A 280 18.97 -14.13 5.85
CA LYS A 280 20.34 -14.66 5.69
C LYS A 280 21.35 -13.53 5.55
N TYR A 281 20.93 -12.40 4.99
CA TYR A 281 21.82 -11.27 4.78
C TYR A 281 22.29 -10.64 6.09
N PHE A 282 21.42 -10.47 7.08
CA PHE A 282 21.79 -9.87 8.37
C PHE A 282 22.94 -10.64 9.06
N PRO A 283 22.83 -11.94 9.34
CA PRO A 283 23.93 -12.68 9.95
C PRO A 283 25.18 -12.74 9.06
N PHE A 284 25.03 -12.72 7.74
CA PHE A 284 26.17 -12.63 6.82
C PHE A 284 26.92 -11.31 6.96
N ALA A 285 26.20 -10.16 6.96
CA ALA A 285 26.78 -8.83 7.12
C ALA A 285 27.45 -8.68 8.50
N ALA A 286 26.78 -9.13 9.57
CA ALA A 286 27.34 -9.13 10.92
C ALA A 286 28.63 -9.95 11.03
N LYS A 287 28.68 -11.15 10.43
CA LYS A 287 29.89 -11.99 10.39
C LYS A 287 31.05 -11.31 9.62
N LYS A 288 30.72 -10.48 8.62
CA LYS A 288 31.69 -9.72 7.85
C LYS A 288 32.12 -8.42 8.54
N GLY A 289 31.51 -8.05 9.66
CA GLY A 289 31.73 -6.78 10.35
C GLY A 289 31.23 -5.57 9.54
N TRP A 290 30.27 -5.77 8.64
CA TRP A 290 29.69 -4.69 7.86
C TRP A 290 28.64 -3.93 8.68
N THR A 291 28.74 -2.62 8.65
CA THR A 291 27.76 -1.72 9.27
C THR A 291 27.28 -0.68 8.26
N TYR A 292 26.09 -0.16 8.52
CA TYR A 292 25.43 0.84 7.68
C TYR A 292 24.99 2.04 8.52
N ASP A 293 25.16 3.23 7.96
CA ASP A 293 24.69 4.47 8.60
C ASP A 293 23.18 4.61 8.57
N LEU A 294 22.53 4.04 7.53
CA LEU A 294 21.09 4.04 7.37
C LEU A 294 20.60 2.64 6.98
N VAL A 295 19.74 2.05 7.79
CA VAL A 295 19.15 0.73 7.54
C VAL A 295 17.64 0.87 7.35
N ILE A 296 17.12 0.47 6.19
CA ILE A 296 15.69 0.53 5.85
C ILE A 296 15.11 -0.88 5.96
N LEU A 297 14.07 -1.00 6.79
CA LEU A 297 13.31 -2.24 7.03
C LEU A 297 11.88 -2.04 6.57
N ASP A 298 11.52 -2.58 5.41
CA ASP A 298 10.14 -2.55 4.89
C ASP A 298 9.65 -3.97 4.54
N PRO A 299 9.57 -4.88 5.54
CA PRO A 299 9.16 -6.25 5.30
C PRO A 299 7.67 -6.32 4.94
N PRO A 300 7.25 -7.33 4.14
CA PRO A 300 5.84 -7.61 3.94
C PRO A 300 5.16 -7.94 5.27
N SER A 301 3.87 -7.65 5.42
CA SER A 301 3.10 -8.02 6.62
C SER A 301 3.15 -9.50 6.93
N PHE A 302 3.23 -10.33 5.87
CA PHE A 302 3.33 -11.78 5.93
C PHE A 302 4.16 -12.28 4.75
N ALA A 303 5.12 -13.18 5.02
CA ALA A 303 5.90 -13.88 4.00
C ALA A 303 6.07 -15.34 4.38
N ARG A 304 5.99 -16.22 3.39
CA ARG A 304 6.21 -17.65 3.56
C ARG A 304 7.21 -18.15 2.53
N THR A 305 8.28 -18.73 3.00
CA THR A 305 9.24 -19.49 2.19
C THR A 305 9.12 -20.98 2.55
N LYS A 306 9.81 -21.85 1.82
CA LYS A 306 9.85 -23.31 2.14
C LYS A 306 10.35 -23.59 3.56
N LYS A 307 11.16 -22.71 4.14
CA LYS A 307 11.87 -22.93 5.42
C LYS A 307 11.49 -21.96 6.53
N HIS A 308 10.82 -20.88 6.21
CA HIS A 308 10.53 -19.80 7.17
C HIS A 308 9.19 -19.13 6.87
N THR A 309 8.45 -18.82 7.93
CA THR A 309 7.25 -17.99 7.88
C THR A 309 7.52 -16.76 8.72
N PHE A 310 7.38 -15.58 8.12
CA PHE A 310 7.48 -14.29 8.77
C PHE A 310 6.10 -13.65 8.90
N SER A 311 5.82 -13.12 10.07
CA SER A 311 4.66 -12.27 10.32
C SER A 311 5.10 -11.03 11.08
N ALA A 312 4.82 -9.84 10.56
CA ALA A 312 5.19 -8.59 11.20
C ALA A 312 4.66 -8.49 12.65
N ALA A 313 3.48 -9.04 12.93
CA ALA A 313 2.88 -9.03 14.26
C ALA A 313 3.64 -9.88 15.30
N LYS A 314 4.42 -10.87 14.86
CA LYS A 314 5.14 -11.81 15.75
C LYS A 314 6.65 -11.64 15.69
N ASP A 315 7.19 -11.37 14.51
CA ASP A 315 8.61 -11.53 14.22
C ASP A 315 9.36 -10.19 14.03
N TYR A 316 8.64 -9.05 13.98
CA TYR A 316 9.26 -7.75 13.73
C TYR A 316 10.34 -7.38 14.74
N LYS A 317 10.10 -7.68 16.03
CA LYS A 317 11.09 -7.46 17.09
C LYS A 317 12.41 -8.19 16.81
N LYS A 318 12.34 -9.44 16.35
CA LYS A 318 13.53 -10.24 16.01
C LYS A 318 14.27 -9.62 14.82
N LEU A 319 13.54 -9.27 13.77
CA LEU A 319 14.09 -8.60 12.57
C LEU A 319 14.82 -7.30 12.95
N LEU A 320 14.21 -6.50 13.83
CA LEU A 320 14.80 -5.25 14.27
C LEU A 320 16.08 -5.47 15.08
N LYS A 321 16.16 -6.50 15.92
CA LYS A 321 17.40 -6.87 16.64
C LYS A 321 18.54 -7.23 15.69
N GLU A 322 18.26 -7.93 14.60
CA GLU A 322 19.25 -8.25 13.57
C GLU A 322 19.74 -6.97 12.84
N ALA A 323 18.83 -6.02 12.58
CA ALA A 323 19.20 -4.72 11.99
C ALA A 323 20.05 -3.87 12.92
N ILE A 324 19.73 -3.84 14.22
CA ILE A 324 20.51 -3.11 15.25
C ILE A 324 21.98 -3.55 15.24
N GLN A 325 22.27 -4.84 15.07
CA GLN A 325 23.64 -5.38 15.06
C GLN A 325 24.52 -4.87 13.92
N ILE A 326 23.91 -4.45 12.82
CA ILE A 326 24.62 -3.95 11.62
C ILE A 326 24.37 -2.47 11.37
N THR A 327 23.75 -1.78 12.29
CA THR A 327 23.62 -0.33 12.25
C THR A 327 24.88 0.30 12.86
N ALA A 328 25.47 1.26 12.18
CA ALA A 328 26.65 1.99 12.68
C ALA A 328 26.30 2.81 13.93
N GLU A 329 27.30 3.15 14.72
CA GLU A 329 27.14 4.05 15.86
C GLU A 329 26.51 5.39 15.41
N ASN A 330 25.48 5.85 16.10
CA ASN A 330 24.65 6.98 15.71
C ASN A 330 23.96 6.82 14.33
N GLY A 331 23.88 5.62 13.81
CA GLY A 331 23.17 5.29 12.58
C GLY A 331 21.64 5.39 12.77
N VAL A 332 20.93 5.36 11.66
CA VAL A 332 19.46 5.47 11.66
C VAL A 332 18.83 4.20 11.11
N ILE A 333 17.81 3.69 11.80
CA ILE A 333 16.97 2.61 11.30
C ILE A 333 15.62 3.21 10.90
N VAL A 334 15.19 2.99 9.66
CA VAL A 334 13.84 3.30 9.17
C VAL A 334 13.02 2.02 9.26
N ALA A 335 12.26 1.89 10.33
CA ALA A 335 11.41 0.73 10.56
C ALA A 335 10.02 0.98 10.00
N SER A 336 9.60 0.19 9.00
CA SER A 336 8.31 0.31 8.31
C SER A 336 7.48 -0.97 8.44
N THR A 337 6.17 -0.84 8.45
CA THR A 337 5.22 -1.94 8.32
C THR A 337 3.88 -1.47 7.78
N ASN A 338 3.30 -2.26 6.86
CA ASN A 338 1.96 -2.07 6.31
C ASN A 338 0.91 -2.98 6.99
N SER A 339 1.24 -3.59 8.13
CA SER A 339 0.32 -4.49 8.84
C SER A 339 -0.82 -3.73 9.52
N SER A 340 -2.06 -4.01 9.13
CA SER A 340 -3.26 -3.49 9.81
C SER A 340 -3.60 -4.22 11.12
N ALA A 341 -2.86 -5.28 11.48
CA ALA A 341 -3.13 -6.08 12.69
C ALA A 341 -2.79 -5.37 14.00
N PHE A 342 -2.08 -4.26 13.94
CA PHE A 342 -1.71 -3.47 15.11
C PHE A 342 -1.46 -2.00 14.76
N GLY A 343 -1.66 -1.13 15.76
CA GLY A 343 -1.43 0.32 15.61
C GLY A 343 -0.01 0.75 15.99
N MET A 344 0.31 2.05 15.79
CA MET A 344 1.60 2.68 16.05
C MET A 344 2.11 2.45 17.49
N LYS A 345 1.23 2.51 18.48
CA LYS A 345 1.61 2.27 19.89
C LYS A 345 2.24 0.88 20.10
N LYS A 346 1.63 -0.16 19.51
CA LYS A 346 2.16 -1.53 19.60
C LYS A 346 3.44 -1.69 18.79
N PHE A 347 3.53 -1.03 17.63
CA PHE A 347 4.74 -1.02 16.81
C PHE A 347 5.93 -0.40 17.56
N LYS A 348 5.73 0.75 18.20
CA LYS A 348 6.75 1.36 19.07
C LYS A 348 7.11 0.46 20.28
N GLY A 349 6.19 -0.36 20.74
CA GLY A 349 6.48 -1.38 21.74
C GLY A 349 7.47 -2.46 21.26
N PHE A 350 7.39 -2.88 20.01
CA PHE A 350 8.39 -3.81 19.42
C PHE A 350 9.77 -3.15 19.34
N ILE A 351 9.83 -1.86 18.97
CA ILE A 351 11.07 -1.09 18.91
C ILE A 351 11.71 -1.02 20.29
N ALA A 352 10.96 -0.58 21.31
CA ALA A 352 11.45 -0.47 22.68
C ALA A 352 12.00 -1.80 23.20
N GLN A 353 11.29 -2.90 22.95
CA GLN A 353 11.73 -4.23 23.37
C GLN A 353 13.00 -4.69 22.66
N ALA A 354 13.11 -4.45 21.35
CA ALA A 354 14.27 -4.83 20.55
C ALA A 354 15.53 -4.12 21.04
N PHE A 355 15.49 -2.82 21.27
CA PHE A 355 16.61 -2.04 21.77
C PHE A 355 16.98 -2.42 23.22
N LYS A 356 15.99 -2.60 24.10
CA LYS A 356 16.23 -3.10 25.46
C LYS A 356 16.94 -4.45 25.46
N GLU A 357 16.48 -5.40 24.67
CA GLU A 357 17.08 -6.74 24.57
C GLU A 357 18.46 -6.72 23.90
N SER A 358 18.77 -5.72 23.09
CA SER A 358 20.08 -5.51 22.48
C SER A 358 21.03 -4.72 23.37
N GLY A 359 20.58 -4.23 24.54
CA GLY A 359 21.39 -3.44 25.47
C GLY A 359 21.78 -2.05 24.93
N GLN A 360 21.02 -1.52 23.97
CA GLN A 360 21.28 -0.24 23.32
C GLN A 360 20.20 0.79 23.67
N SER A 361 20.58 2.05 23.72
CA SER A 361 19.66 3.19 23.80
C SER A 361 19.19 3.57 22.39
N TYR A 362 18.08 4.28 22.28
CA TYR A 362 17.58 4.78 21.01
C TYR A 362 16.81 6.08 21.18
N ARG A 363 16.66 6.81 20.11
CA ARG A 363 15.80 7.99 20.02
C ARG A 363 14.92 7.92 18.76
N ILE A 364 13.61 8.11 18.92
CA ILE A 364 12.71 8.30 17.79
C ILE A 364 12.92 9.71 17.24
N LEU A 365 13.22 9.79 15.96
CA LEU A 365 13.44 11.05 15.24
C LEU A 365 12.16 11.55 14.59
N GLU A 366 11.47 10.67 13.85
CA GLU A 366 10.27 10.99 13.08
C GLU A 366 9.34 9.78 12.99
N GLU A 367 8.06 10.05 12.77
CA GLU A 367 7.02 9.05 12.54
C GLU A 367 6.24 9.42 11.28
N TYR A 368 5.90 8.42 10.45
CA TYR A 368 5.08 8.60 9.26
C TYR A 368 3.92 7.61 9.25
N SER A 369 2.85 8.02 8.60
CA SER A 369 1.72 7.19 8.22
C SER A 369 1.42 7.40 6.74
N LEU A 370 0.25 6.99 6.27
CA LEU A 370 -0.19 7.18 4.89
C LEU A 370 -0.14 8.66 4.48
N PRO A 371 0.29 8.97 3.25
CA PRO A 371 0.20 10.31 2.70
C PRO A 371 -1.27 10.72 2.46
N GLU A 372 -1.49 12.01 2.24
CA GLU A 372 -2.81 12.65 2.18
C GLU A 372 -3.72 12.14 1.07
N ASP A 373 -3.16 11.63 -0.02
CA ASP A 373 -3.91 11.02 -1.12
C ASP A 373 -4.46 9.62 -0.76
N PHE A 374 -3.89 8.96 0.23
CA PHE A 374 -4.40 7.72 0.83
C PHE A 374 -5.41 8.04 1.94
N ARG A 375 -6.48 8.72 1.58
CA ARG A 375 -7.51 9.12 2.53
C ARG A 375 -8.06 7.93 3.30
N THR A 376 -8.21 8.09 4.62
CA THR A 376 -8.78 7.09 5.52
C THR A 376 -9.96 7.65 6.30
N THR A 377 -10.77 6.79 6.89
CA THR A 377 -11.86 7.19 7.78
C THR A 377 -11.57 6.77 9.22
N LYS A 378 -11.92 7.64 10.17
CA LYS A 378 -11.79 7.35 11.62
C LYS A 378 -12.61 6.11 12.04
N ASN A 379 -13.68 5.83 11.32
CA ASN A 379 -14.57 4.72 11.60
C ASN A 379 -14.03 3.36 11.12
N TYR A 380 -12.92 3.37 10.34
CA TYR A 380 -12.20 2.17 9.89
C TYR A 380 -10.69 2.35 10.13
N PRO A 381 -10.23 2.19 11.38
CA PRO A 381 -8.82 2.43 11.75
C PRO A 381 -7.82 1.54 11.00
N GLU A 382 -8.25 0.34 10.57
CA GLU A 382 -7.45 -0.61 9.80
C GLU A 382 -7.06 -0.06 8.41
N GLY A 383 -7.79 0.91 7.90
CA GLY A 383 -7.47 1.63 6.66
C GLY A 383 -6.18 2.44 6.77
N ASN A 384 -5.83 2.94 7.97
CA ASN A 384 -4.55 3.60 8.22
C ASN A 384 -3.46 2.56 8.59
N TYR A 385 -3.09 1.76 7.61
CA TYR A 385 -2.24 0.58 7.81
C TYR A 385 -0.74 0.88 7.90
N LEU A 386 -0.25 1.98 7.31
CA LEU A 386 1.19 2.29 7.25
C LEU A 386 1.69 2.88 8.56
N LYS A 387 2.79 2.36 9.05
CA LYS A 387 3.55 2.88 10.20
C LYS A 387 5.02 2.86 9.87
N VAL A 388 5.66 4.02 9.93
CA VAL A 388 7.11 4.17 9.74
C VAL A 388 7.68 4.98 10.88
N VAL A 389 8.81 4.52 11.43
CA VAL A 389 9.52 5.18 12.53
C VAL A 389 10.99 5.29 12.16
N PHE A 390 11.53 6.50 12.19
CA PHE A 390 12.95 6.77 12.08
C PHE A 390 13.57 6.74 13.47
N ILE A 391 14.57 5.88 13.65
CA ILE A 391 15.15 5.56 14.94
C ILE A 391 16.65 5.77 14.86
N GLN A 392 17.19 6.63 15.70
CA GLN A 392 18.64 6.75 15.90
C GLN A 392 19.07 5.71 16.92
N ALA A 393 20.02 4.87 16.53
CA ALA A 393 20.62 3.82 17.37
C ALA A 393 21.86 4.33 18.11
#